data_655179689c0977711cd4c6c4c2450600
#
_entry.id   655179689c0977711cd4c6c4c2450600
#
_cell.length_a   1.000
_cell.length_b   1.000
_cell.length_c   1.000
_cell.angle_alpha   90.00
_cell.angle_beta   90.00
_cell.angle_gamma   90.00
#
_symmetry.space_group_name_H-M   'P 1'
#
loop_
_entity.id
_entity.type
_entity.pdbx_description
1 polymer ?
#
loop_
_entity_poly.entity_id
_entity_poly.type
_entity_poly.pdbx_seq_one_letter_code
_entity_poly.pdbx_strand_id
1 'polypeptide(L)'
;MMKSNIDAENNYWKKQIELYNNVNAPDSKKYETWQPARWSANKAIIKRIYYVIEGDVRTSIELGAGSAAFSFEFYRKFKNKIFGIDKSKIAVQYGKKIAQDLGIDFEYECGDFFKITNKKYDMVLSLGVIEHFDDEKQLEFVKLCYEISNKYVIFAIPNQESLVFKSYVKWANKNNSSYEKKHEPLTVVKLKDMLIANNFEILLIDGFQILLSEGQFWNEGQLDKAENVRAIKEAFSDRNSKIGNKFPDYNFQYNDIELMAEIEYDFSQKFRLDNSFMNLVLVKKKEN
;
A
#
# COMPACT_ATOMS: atom_id res chain seq x y z
N MET A 1 22.36 -3.20 16.45
CA MET A 1 21.06 -2.61 16.10
C MET A 1 20.24 -3.36 15.04
N MET A 2 20.84 -4.03 14.04
CA MET A 2 20.07 -4.77 13.01
C MET A 2 19.28 -6.00 13.49
N LYS A 3 19.74 -6.74 14.51
CA LYS A 3 19.05 -7.97 14.97
C LYS A 3 17.67 -7.71 15.63
N SER A 4 17.53 -6.66 16.42
CA SER A 4 16.26 -6.36 17.12
C SER A 4 15.12 -5.97 16.15
N ASN A 5 15.44 -5.44 14.98
CA ASN A 5 14.45 -5.05 13.94
C ASN A 5 13.89 -6.26 13.19
N ILE A 6 14.76 -7.25 12.88
CA ILE A 6 14.34 -8.47 12.16
C ILE A 6 13.42 -9.31 13.04
N ASP A 7 13.68 -9.38 14.34
CA ASP A 7 12.83 -10.15 15.27
C ASP A 7 11.44 -9.51 15.44
N ALA A 8 11.37 -8.19 15.53
CA ALA A 8 10.10 -7.46 15.59
C ALA A 8 9.27 -7.64 14.30
N GLU A 9 9.92 -7.54 13.14
CA GLU A 9 9.30 -7.76 11.83
C GLU A 9 8.83 -9.22 11.67
N ASN A 10 9.64 -10.18 12.07
CA ASN A 10 9.25 -11.59 12.04
C ASN A 10 8.07 -11.90 12.97
N ASN A 11 8.01 -11.28 14.14
CA ASN A 11 6.87 -11.42 15.05
C ASN A 11 5.60 -10.80 14.48
N TYR A 12 5.71 -9.66 13.83
CA TYR A 12 4.60 -9.06 13.10
C TYR A 12 4.04 -10.03 12.05
N TRP A 13 4.89 -10.57 11.16
CA TRP A 13 4.43 -11.49 10.11
C TRP A 13 3.86 -12.79 10.65
N LYS A 14 4.42 -13.36 11.75
CA LYS A 14 3.84 -14.54 12.41
C LYS A 14 2.41 -14.27 12.87
N LYS A 15 2.18 -13.12 13.53
CA LYS A 15 0.84 -12.72 13.96
C LYS A 15 -0.11 -12.53 12.78
N GLN A 16 0.36 -11.93 11.67
CA GLN A 16 -0.46 -11.77 10.47
C GLN A 16 -0.90 -13.12 9.88
N ILE A 17 0.01 -14.10 9.82
CA ILE A 17 -0.30 -15.47 9.35
C ILE A 17 -1.33 -16.15 10.25
N GLU A 18 -1.19 -16.04 11.57
CA GLU A 18 -2.16 -16.60 12.52
C GLU A 18 -3.55 -16.00 12.31
N LEU A 19 -3.65 -14.68 12.22
CA LEU A 19 -4.91 -13.99 11.97
C LEU A 19 -5.52 -14.42 10.63
N TYR A 20 -4.72 -14.47 9.58
CA TYR A 20 -5.15 -14.92 8.27
C TYR A 20 -5.68 -16.36 8.27
N ASN A 21 -4.98 -17.27 8.93
CA ASN A 21 -5.37 -18.69 8.99
C ASN A 21 -6.71 -18.90 9.71
N ASN A 22 -7.05 -18.02 10.65
CA ASN A 22 -8.29 -18.06 11.43
C ASN A 22 -9.49 -17.42 10.70
N VAL A 23 -9.31 -16.84 9.53
CA VAL A 23 -10.41 -16.26 8.75
C VAL A 23 -11.34 -17.36 8.24
N ASN A 24 -12.61 -17.27 8.60
CA ASN A 24 -13.65 -18.20 8.15
C ASN A 24 -14.21 -17.77 6.78
N ALA A 25 -13.50 -18.13 5.72
CA ALA A 25 -13.90 -17.87 4.34
C ALA A 25 -13.26 -18.91 3.39
N PRO A 26 -13.83 -19.14 2.18
CA PRO A 26 -13.16 -19.91 1.15
C PRO A 26 -11.78 -19.33 0.82
N ASP A 27 -10.80 -20.19 0.51
CA ASP A 27 -9.41 -19.76 0.29
C ASP A 27 -9.31 -18.63 -0.73
N SER A 28 -10.02 -18.72 -1.85
CA SER A 28 -10.03 -17.67 -2.90
C SER A 28 -10.56 -16.32 -2.47
N LYS A 29 -11.22 -16.21 -1.31
CA LYS A 29 -11.80 -14.98 -0.74
C LYS A 29 -11.23 -14.63 0.62
N LYS A 30 -10.36 -15.47 1.16
CA LYS A 30 -9.88 -15.38 2.53
C LYS A 30 -9.13 -14.09 2.81
N TYR A 31 -8.26 -13.66 1.90
CA TYR A 31 -7.50 -12.43 2.04
C TYR A 31 -8.38 -11.18 2.02
N GLU A 32 -9.30 -11.11 1.07
CA GLU A 32 -10.25 -10.01 0.91
C GLU A 32 -11.20 -9.91 2.11
N THR A 33 -11.65 -11.07 2.64
CA THR A 33 -12.50 -11.12 3.84
C THR A 33 -11.74 -10.63 5.08
N TRP A 34 -10.43 -10.89 5.14
CA TRP A 34 -9.61 -10.47 6.28
C TRP A 34 -9.28 -8.98 6.28
N GLN A 35 -9.00 -8.40 5.10
CA GLN A 35 -8.62 -7.00 4.98
C GLN A 35 -9.40 -6.27 3.87
N PRO A 36 -10.73 -6.15 4.00
CA PRO A 36 -11.56 -5.59 2.93
C PRO A 36 -11.19 -4.14 2.59
N ALA A 37 -10.87 -3.32 3.59
CA ALA A 37 -10.49 -1.92 3.37
C ALA A 37 -9.16 -1.77 2.62
N ARG A 38 -8.15 -2.57 2.95
CA ARG A 38 -6.87 -2.55 2.21
C ARG A 38 -7.06 -2.99 0.78
N TRP A 39 -7.88 -4.04 0.58
CA TRP A 39 -8.13 -4.56 -0.76
C TRP A 39 -8.89 -3.55 -1.63
N SER A 40 -9.92 -2.91 -1.08
CA SER A 40 -10.68 -1.87 -1.79
C SER A 40 -9.81 -0.67 -2.17
N ALA A 41 -8.95 -0.21 -1.26
CA ALA A 41 -8.02 0.89 -1.53
C ALA A 41 -7.01 0.55 -2.64
N ASN A 42 -6.43 -0.66 -2.61
CA ASN A 42 -5.55 -1.13 -3.70
C ASN A 42 -6.30 -1.14 -5.03
N LYS A 43 -7.55 -1.63 -5.05
CA LYS A 43 -8.39 -1.68 -6.24
C LYS A 43 -8.66 -0.28 -6.80
N ALA A 44 -8.99 0.69 -5.94
CA ALA A 44 -9.25 2.07 -6.34
C ALA A 44 -8.03 2.74 -6.96
N ILE A 45 -6.86 2.65 -6.30
CA ILE A 45 -5.64 3.30 -6.80
C ILE A 45 -5.09 2.60 -8.05
N ILE A 46 -5.14 1.27 -8.12
CA ILE A 46 -4.68 0.51 -9.29
C ILE A 46 -5.56 0.82 -10.52
N LYS A 47 -6.86 1.05 -10.34
CA LYS A 47 -7.73 1.52 -11.43
C LYS A 47 -7.24 2.87 -12.00
N ARG A 48 -6.79 3.82 -11.16
CA ARG A 48 -6.24 5.10 -11.62
C ARG A 48 -4.91 4.92 -12.33
N ILE A 49 -4.01 4.11 -11.77
CA ILE A 49 -2.74 3.78 -12.41
C ILE A 49 -2.97 3.22 -13.81
N TYR A 50 -3.92 2.30 -13.95
CA TYR A 50 -4.26 1.67 -15.22
C TYR A 50 -4.65 2.69 -16.30
N TYR A 51 -5.44 3.72 -15.95
CA TYR A 51 -5.82 4.78 -16.89
C TYR A 51 -4.66 5.71 -17.25
N VAL A 52 -3.70 5.89 -16.35
CA VAL A 52 -2.53 6.76 -16.63
C VAL A 52 -1.54 6.09 -17.58
N ILE A 53 -1.34 4.77 -17.47
CA ILE A 53 -0.33 4.03 -18.25
C ILE A 53 -0.95 3.11 -19.32
N GLU A 54 -2.27 3.19 -19.53
CA GLU A 54 -3.01 2.46 -20.58
C GLU A 54 -2.77 0.94 -20.58
N GLY A 55 -2.45 0.37 -19.43
CA GLY A 55 -2.29 -1.08 -19.25
C GLY A 55 -1.02 -1.70 -19.83
N ASP A 56 -0.04 -0.91 -20.30
CA ASP A 56 1.18 -1.42 -20.96
C ASP A 56 2.26 -1.92 -19.95
N VAL A 57 1.94 -2.99 -19.23
CA VAL A 57 2.85 -3.66 -18.27
C VAL A 57 2.76 -5.17 -18.45
N ARG A 58 3.85 -5.82 -18.85
CA ARG A 58 3.94 -7.29 -18.99
C ARG A 58 4.56 -7.96 -17.77
N THR A 59 5.48 -7.28 -17.12
CA THR A 59 6.21 -7.78 -15.95
C THR A 59 6.27 -6.74 -14.85
N SER A 60 6.07 -7.15 -13.59
CA SER A 60 6.28 -6.28 -12.44
C SER A 60 7.02 -6.99 -11.32
N ILE A 61 7.81 -6.25 -10.54
CA ILE A 61 8.43 -6.72 -9.31
C ILE A 61 8.07 -5.79 -8.15
N GLU A 62 7.72 -6.36 -7.00
CA GLU A 62 7.54 -5.62 -5.75
C GLU A 62 8.74 -5.85 -4.82
N LEU A 63 9.43 -4.75 -4.46
CA LEU A 63 10.58 -4.72 -3.57
C LEU A 63 10.12 -4.52 -2.12
N GLY A 64 10.47 -5.44 -1.22
CA GLY A 64 9.94 -5.46 0.14
C GLY A 64 8.45 -5.83 0.16
N ALA A 65 8.07 -6.85 -0.59
CA ALA A 65 6.68 -7.14 -0.93
C ALA A 65 5.80 -7.59 0.26
N GLY A 66 6.38 -8.06 1.36
CA GLY A 66 5.61 -8.46 2.54
C GLY A 66 4.52 -9.49 2.22
N SER A 67 3.25 -9.09 2.35
CA SER A 67 2.10 -9.94 1.95
C SER A 67 1.83 -9.95 0.44
N ALA A 68 2.46 -9.06 -0.33
CA ALA A 68 2.27 -8.86 -1.75
C ALA A 68 0.82 -8.50 -2.19
N ALA A 69 0.02 -7.98 -1.27
CA ALA A 69 -1.39 -7.68 -1.53
C ALA A 69 -1.60 -6.72 -2.69
N PHE A 70 -0.71 -5.74 -2.85
CA PHE A 70 -0.77 -4.80 -3.95
C PHE A 70 -0.45 -5.48 -5.29
N SER A 71 0.59 -6.31 -5.33
CA SER A 71 0.95 -7.09 -6.51
C SER A 71 -0.18 -8.01 -6.98
N PHE A 72 -0.95 -8.62 -6.06
CA PHE A 72 -2.06 -9.49 -6.43
C PHE A 72 -3.22 -8.73 -7.07
N GLU A 73 -3.59 -7.56 -6.54
CA GLU A 73 -4.62 -6.73 -7.16
C GLU A 73 -4.09 -6.10 -8.47
N PHE A 74 -2.80 -5.74 -8.52
CA PHE A 74 -2.14 -5.29 -9.74
C PHE A 74 -2.20 -6.37 -10.83
N TYR A 75 -1.87 -7.63 -10.51
CA TYR A 75 -2.04 -8.77 -11.42
C TYR A 75 -3.48 -8.93 -11.91
N ARG A 76 -4.45 -8.80 -11.02
CA ARG A 76 -5.87 -8.91 -11.40
C ARG A 76 -6.27 -7.88 -12.46
N LYS A 77 -5.73 -6.69 -12.38
CA LYS A 77 -6.02 -5.60 -13.32
C LYS A 77 -5.21 -5.69 -14.61
N PHE A 78 -3.89 -5.91 -14.50
CA PHE A 78 -2.97 -5.84 -15.63
C PHE A 78 -2.73 -7.18 -16.34
N LYS A 79 -3.01 -8.30 -15.67
CA LYS A 79 -2.72 -9.67 -16.17
C LYS A 79 -1.26 -9.90 -16.54
N ASN A 80 -0.36 -9.20 -15.86
CA ASN A 80 1.08 -9.24 -16.05
C ASN A 80 1.73 -10.38 -15.24
N LYS A 81 2.95 -10.77 -15.58
CA LYS A 81 3.74 -11.66 -14.73
C LYS A 81 4.25 -10.86 -13.53
N ILE A 82 4.05 -11.39 -12.31
CA ILE A 82 4.41 -10.73 -11.06
C ILE A 82 5.56 -11.45 -10.36
N PHE A 83 6.46 -10.64 -9.80
CA PHE A 83 7.61 -11.07 -9.00
C PHE A 83 7.59 -10.31 -7.68
N GLY A 84 8.18 -10.90 -6.65
CA GLY A 84 8.39 -10.24 -5.37
C GLY A 84 9.71 -10.63 -4.75
N ILE A 85 10.26 -9.73 -3.95
CA ILE A 85 11.44 -10.02 -3.12
C ILE A 85 11.26 -9.37 -1.76
N ASP A 86 11.57 -10.12 -0.69
CA ASP A 86 11.57 -9.64 0.67
C ASP A 86 12.67 -10.34 1.48
N LYS A 87 13.29 -9.63 2.42
CA LYS A 87 14.34 -10.19 3.29
C LYS A 87 13.77 -11.13 4.36
N SER A 88 12.50 -10.98 4.73
CA SER A 88 11.81 -11.80 5.72
C SER A 88 11.33 -13.11 5.11
N LYS A 89 11.94 -14.22 5.51
CA LYS A 89 11.48 -15.55 5.10
C LYS A 89 10.01 -15.81 5.48
N ILE A 90 9.56 -15.23 6.59
CA ILE A 90 8.19 -15.38 7.09
C ILE A 90 7.21 -14.60 6.20
N ALA A 91 7.57 -13.38 5.81
CA ALA A 91 6.79 -12.59 4.86
C ALA A 91 6.65 -13.31 3.52
N VAL A 92 7.76 -13.86 3.00
CA VAL A 92 7.76 -14.65 1.75
C VAL A 92 6.84 -15.87 1.84
N GLN A 93 6.88 -16.61 2.94
CA GLN A 93 5.98 -17.76 3.17
C GLN A 93 4.52 -17.32 3.19
N TYR A 94 4.24 -16.18 3.85
CA TYR A 94 2.90 -15.61 3.93
C TYR A 94 2.37 -15.17 2.56
N GLY A 95 3.15 -14.42 1.80
CA GLY A 95 2.77 -14.00 0.45
C GLY A 95 2.55 -15.18 -0.50
N LYS A 96 3.40 -16.22 -0.44
CA LYS A 96 3.21 -17.47 -1.20
C LYS A 96 1.92 -18.19 -0.83
N LYS A 97 1.58 -18.24 0.45
CA LYS A 97 0.31 -18.83 0.91
C LYS A 97 -0.89 -18.07 0.34
N ILE A 98 -0.88 -16.73 0.40
CA ILE A 98 -1.95 -15.93 -0.18
C ILE A 98 -2.05 -16.14 -1.68
N ALA A 99 -0.92 -16.14 -2.41
CA ALA A 99 -0.89 -16.39 -3.85
C ALA A 99 -1.52 -17.74 -4.21
N GLN A 100 -1.17 -18.80 -3.46
CA GLN A 100 -1.75 -20.13 -3.62
C GLN A 100 -3.27 -20.11 -3.41
N ASP A 101 -3.74 -19.48 -2.34
CA ASP A 101 -5.17 -19.38 -2.01
C ASP A 101 -5.95 -18.61 -3.08
N LEU A 102 -5.32 -17.59 -3.69
CA LEU A 102 -5.89 -16.81 -4.79
C LEU A 102 -5.75 -17.46 -6.18
N GLY A 103 -5.01 -18.56 -6.31
CA GLY A 103 -4.70 -19.20 -7.59
C GLY A 103 -3.84 -18.33 -8.50
N ILE A 104 -2.93 -17.52 -7.94
CA ILE A 104 -2.06 -16.58 -8.67
C ILE A 104 -0.65 -17.18 -8.74
N ASP A 105 -0.08 -17.25 -9.96
CA ASP A 105 1.33 -17.59 -10.15
C ASP A 105 2.21 -16.40 -9.75
N PHE A 106 2.99 -16.58 -8.68
CA PHE A 106 3.79 -15.55 -8.06
C PHE A 106 5.19 -16.05 -7.74
N GLU A 107 6.18 -15.54 -8.46
CA GLU A 107 7.58 -15.81 -8.17
C GLU A 107 8.05 -14.92 -7.02
N TYR A 108 8.13 -15.47 -5.81
CA TYR A 108 8.51 -14.74 -4.60
C TYR A 108 9.82 -15.27 -4.01
N GLU A 109 10.84 -14.42 -4.01
CA GLU A 109 12.20 -14.72 -3.54
C GLU A 109 12.45 -14.14 -2.14
N CYS A 110 13.14 -14.91 -1.29
CA CYS A 110 13.66 -14.41 -0.02
C CYS A 110 15.09 -13.90 -0.24
N GLY A 111 15.30 -12.59 -0.19
CA GLY A 111 16.60 -12.01 -0.50
C GLY A 111 16.69 -10.51 -0.25
N ASP A 112 17.87 -10.00 -0.54
CA ASP A 112 18.19 -8.58 -0.50
C ASP A 112 18.04 -7.99 -1.91
N PHE A 113 17.06 -7.11 -2.10
CA PHE A 113 16.79 -6.51 -3.40
C PHE A 113 17.94 -5.63 -3.93
N PHE A 114 18.82 -5.11 -3.05
CA PHE A 114 20.03 -4.41 -3.50
C PHE A 114 21.03 -5.32 -4.24
N LYS A 115 20.80 -6.63 -4.20
CA LYS A 115 21.62 -7.61 -4.94
C LYS A 115 21.00 -8.05 -6.27
N ILE A 116 19.89 -7.48 -6.67
CA ILE A 116 19.29 -7.75 -7.98
C ILE A 116 20.23 -7.20 -9.06
N THR A 117 20.69 -8.07 -9.94
CA THR A 117 21.54 -7.71 -11.07
C THR A 117 20.99 -8.31 -12.36
N ASN A 118 21.18 -7.62 -13.49
CA ASN A 118 20.86 -8.12 -14.83
C ASN A 118 19.38 -8.56 -15.05
N LYS A 119 18.45 -8.15 -14.18
CA LYS A 119 17.00 -8.37 -14.34
C LYS A 119 16.32 -7.01 -14.55
N LYS A 120 15.36 -6.98 -15.45
CA LYS A 120 14.56 -5.79 -15.72
C LYS A 120 13.08 -6.14 -15.78
N TYR A 121 12.26 -5.21 -15.33
CA TYR A 121 10.80 -5.35 -15.27
C TYR A 121 10.15 -4.10 -15.87
N ASP A 122 8.98 -4.26 -16.49
CA ASP A 122 8.26 -3.09 -17.03
C ASP A 122 7.82 -2.14 -15.91
N MET A 123 7.50 -2.70 -14.73
CA MET A 123 7.07 -1.96 -13.55
C MET A 123 7.82 -2.43 -12.30
N VAL A 124 8.35 -1.48 -11.53
CA VAL A 124 8.89 -1.73 -10.19
C VAL A 124 7.93 -1.11 -9.17
N LEU A 125 7.56 -1.89 -8.16
CA LEU A 125 6.66 -1.50 -7.07
C LEU A 125 7.43 -1.44 -5.75
N SER A 126 7.21 -0.40 -4.96
CA SER A 126 7.78 -0.25 -3.62
C SER A 126 6.78 0.47 -2.72
N LEU A 127 6.20 -0.24 -1.76
CA LEU A 127 5.17 0.27 -0.88
C LEU A 127 5.60 0.14 0.59
N GLY A 128 5.83 1.27 1.25
CA GLY A 128 6.22 1.27 2.65
C GLY A 128 7.66 0.78 2.89
N VAL A 129 8.60 1.09 2.01
CA VAL A 129 10.00 0.60 2.07
C VAL A 129 11.02 1.74 2.15
N ILE A 130 10.99 2.68 1.21
CA ILE A 130 12.01 3.72 1.06
C ILE A 130 12.12 4.62 2.29
N GLU A 131 11.05 4.87 3.00
CA GLU A 131 10.99 5.68 4.22
C GLU A 131 11.74 5.07 5.42
N HIS A 132 12.12 3.80 5.32
CA HIS A 132 12.91 3.11 6.35
C HIS A 132 14.42 3.33 6.20
N PHE A 133 14.86 3.98 5.14
CA PHE A 133 16.26 4.25 4.85
C PHE A 133 16.65 5.69 5.22
N ASP A 134 17.94 5.90 5.52
CA ASP A 134 18.54 7.22 5.56
C ASP A 134 18.66 7.81 4.14
N ASP A 135 19.01 9.09 4.05
CA ASP A 135 19.04 9.83 2.79
C ASP A 135 19.97 9.22 1.73
N GLU A 136 21.13 8.73 2.13
CA GLU A 136 22.08 8.09 1.21
C GLU A 136 21.49 6.80 0.64
N LYS A 137 20.92 5.99 1.49
CA LYS A 137 20.31 4.71 1.11
C LYS A 137 19.01 4.91 0.33
N GLN A 138 18.23 5.99 0.60
CA GLN A 138 17.07 6.37 -0.22
C GLN A 138 17.49 6.66 -1.66
N LEU A 139 18.60 7.40 -1.85
CA LEU A 139 19.13 7.70 -3.17
C LEU A 139 19.63 6.42 -3.89
N GLU A 140 20.34 5.55 -3.18
CA GLU A 140 20.76 4.24 -3.72
C GLU A 140 19.56 3.41 -4.17
N PHE A 141 18.48 3.41 -3.37
CA PHE A 141 17.25 2.68 -3.68
C PHE A 141 16.53 3.24 -4.92
N VAL A 142 16.46 4.57 -5.07
CA VAL A 142 15.90 5.21 -6.27
C VAL A 142 16.70 4.85 -7.52
N LYS A 143 18.06 4.83 -7.43
CA LYS A 143 18.94 4.41 -8.52
C LYS A 143 18.73 2.95 -8.89
N LEU A 144 18.63 2.06 -7.90
CA LEU A 144 18.30 0.65 -8.13
C LEU A 144 16.96 0.53 -8.88
N CYS A 145 15.90 1.21 -8.43
CA CYS A 145 14.60 1.18 -9.10
C CYS A 145 14.71 1.68 -10.55
N TYR A 146 15.51 2.72 -10.80
CA TYR A 146 15.79 3.19 -12.16
C TYR A 146 16.49 2.12 -13.01
N GLU A 147 17.50 1.46 -12.45
CA GLU A 147 18.28 0.46 -13.16
C GLU A 147 17.47 -0.78 -13.55
N ILE A 148 16.64 -1.30 -12.62
CA ILE A 148 15.86 -2.52 -12.85
C ILE A 148 14.51 -2.28 -13.53
N SER A 149 14.06 -1.02 -13.71
CA SER A 149 12.83 -0.71 -14.45
C SER A 149 13.11 -0.54 -15.95
N ASN A 150 12.21 -1.05 -16.78
CA ASN A 150 12.16 -0.72 -18.20
C ASN A 150 11.35 0.55 -18.46
N LYS A 151 10.22 0.74 -17.75
CA LYS A 151 9.25 1.80 -18.06
C LYS A 151 8.85 2.59 -16.82
N TYR A 152 8.29 1.94 -15.80
CA TYR A 152 7.57 2.60 -14.71
C TYR A 152 8.08 2.18 -13.33
N VAL A 153 7.95 3.09 -12.39
CA VAL A 153 8.15 2.79 -10.96
C VAL A 153 7.02 3.40 -10.15
N ILE A 154 6.54 2.66 -9.16
CA ILE A 154 5.60 3.14 -8.14
C ILE A 154 6.31 3.17 -6.80
N PHE A 155 6.28 4.32 -6.15
CA PHE A 155 6.63 4.48 -4.74
C PHE A 155 5.37 4.82 -3.96
N ALA A 156 5.13 4.12 -2.86
CA ALA A 156 4.12 4.52 -1.90
C ALA A 156 4.78 4.71 -0.52
N ILE A 157 4.50 5.86 0.10
CA ILE A 157 5.06 6.26 1.39
C ILE A 157 3.93 6.70 2.32
N PRO A 158 4.09 6.60 3.67
CA PRO A 158 3.11 7.09 4.63
C PRO A 158 2.82 8.59 4.44
N ASN A 159 1.54 8.95 4.43
CA ASN A 159 1.11 10.34 4.34
C ASN A 159 1.06 10.99 5.74
N GLN A 160 2.21 11.36 6.25
CA GLN A 160 2.38 11.86 7.62
C GLN A 160 1.62 13.16 7.92
N GLU A 161 1.21 13.91 6.89
CA GLU A 161 0.45 15.15 7.03
C GLU A 161 -1.05 14.91 7.14
N SER A 162 -1.54 13.76 6.70
CA SER A 162 -2.97 13.46 6.71
C SER A 162 -3.54 13.28 8.12
N LEU A 163 -4.83 13.57 8.24
CA LEU A 163 -5.57 13.30 9.49
C LEU A 163 -5.62 11.81 9.81
N VAL A 164 -5.79 10.96 8.79
CA VAL A 164 -5.85 9.51 8.94
C VAL A 164 -4.54 8.97 9.53
N PHE A 165 -3.40 9.36 8.98
CA PHE A 165 -2.10 8.95 9.50
C PHE A 165 -1.86 9.46 10.93
N LYS A 166 -2.14 10.74 11.20
CA LYS A 166 -2.01 11.33 12.54
C LYS A 166 -2.86 10.61 13.58
N SER A 167 -4.06 10.19 13.20
CA SER A 167 -4.95 9.40 14.06
C SER A 167 -4.43 7.99 14.30
N TYR A 168 -3.90 7.34 13.27
CA TYR A 168 -3.21 6.06 13.43
C TYR A 168 -2.06 6.14 14.43
N VAL A 169 -1.20 7.15 14.34
CA VAL A 169 -0.07 7.32 15.26
C VAL A 169 -0.56 7.51 16.69
N LYS A 170 -1.62 8.29 16.92
CA LYS A 170 -2.22 8.46 18.26
C LYS A 170 -2.74 7.13 18.81
N TRP A 171 -3.47 6.39 18.00
CA TRP A 171 -3.98 5.07 18.38
C TRP A 171 -2.85 4.07 18.66
N ALA A 172 -1.84 4.00 17.79
CA ALA A 172 -0.69 3.11 17.95
C ALA A 172 0.06 3.38 19.25
N ASN A 173 0.30 4.64 19.60
CA ASN A 173 0.97 5.03 20.84
C ASN A 173 0.14 4.65 22.08
N LYS A 174 -1.19 4.80 22.03
CA LYS A 174 -2.09 4.43 23.15
C LYS A 174 -2.14 2.93 23.37
N ASN A 175 -2.01 2.12 22.31
CA ASN A 175 -2.10 0.67 22.37
C ASN A 175 -0.72 -0.03 22.44
N ASN A 176 0.31 0.66 22.92
CA ASN A 176 1.69 0.16 23.01
C ASN A 176 2.27 -0.39 21.71
N SER A 177 1.71 0.01 20.59
CA SER A 177 2.24 -0.23 19.27
C SER A 177 3.11 0.97 18.92
N SER A 178 4.33 1.05 19.48
CA SER A 178 5.19 2.21 19.31
C SER A 178 5.51 2.44 17.83
N TYR A 179 4.96 3.52 17.28
CA TYR A 179 5.45 4.07 16.02
C TYR A 179 6.67 4.93 16.35
N GLU A 180 7.84 4.31 16.37
CA GLU A 180 9.09 5.05 16.54
C GLU A 180 9.42 5.78 15.23
N LYS A 181 9.46 7.12 15.28
CA LYS A 181 10.11 7.93 14.26
C LYS A 181 11.61 7.61 14.28
N LYS A 182 12.08 6.79 13.34
CA LYS A 182 13.51 6.43 13.25
C LYS A 182 14.33 7.43 12.45
N HIS A 183 13.71 8.16 11.54
CA HIS A 183 14.34 9.13 10.64
C HIS A 183 13.42 10.33 10.41
N GLU A 184 13.95 11.39 9.82
CA GLU A 184 13.11 12.47 9.32
C GLU A 184 12.11 11.92 8.29
N PRO A 185 10.85 12.42 8.33
CA PRO A 185 9.82 11.93 7.43
C PRO A 185 10.21 12.13 5.97
N LEU A 186 10.15 11.06 5.18
CA LEU A 186 10.22 11.20 3.73
C LEU A 186 8.89 11.79 3.25
N THR A 187 8.91 13.06 2.84
CA THR A 187 7.74 13.73 2.29
C THR A 187 7.59 13.44 0.79
N VAL A 188 6.37 13.60 0.25
CA VAL A 188 6.12 13.51 -1.20
C VAL A 188 6.95 14.54 -1.98
N VAL A 189 7.16 15.73 -1.42
CA VAL A 189 7.98 16.77 -2.05
C VAL A 189 9.43 16.32 -2.20
N LYS A 190 10.05 15.85 -1.09
CA LYS A 190 11.43 15.32 -1.10
C LYS A 190 11.57 14.13 -2.05
N LEU A 191 10.62 13.19 -2.03
CA LEU A 191 10.62 12.04 -2.93
C LEU A 191 10.52 12.49 -4.39
N LYS A 192 9.59 13.38 -4.73
CA LYS A 192 9.43 13.93 -6.08
C LYS A 192 10.72 14.57 -6.59
N ASP A 193 11.37 15.41 -5.77
CA ASP A 193 12.60 16.11 -6.16
C ASP A 193 13.74 15.09 -6.43
N MET A 194 13.86 14.08 -5.58
CA MET A 194 14.81 12.98 -5.75
C MET A 194 14.55 12.19 -7.04
N LEU A 195 13.30 11.91 -7.37
CA LEU A 195 12.92 11.17 -8.58
C LEU A 195 13.23 11.98 -9.85
N ILE A 196 12.88 13.28 -9.86
CA ILE A 196 13.19 14.17 -10.99
C ILE A 196 14.71 14.27 -11.21
N ALA A 197 15.50 14.40 -10.13
CA ALA A 197 16.97 14.45 -10.19
C ALA A 197 17.60 13.12 -10.69
N ASN A 198 16.86 12.00 -10.62
CA ASN A 198 17.31 10.70 -11.11
C ASN A 198 16.60 10.26 -12.40
N ASN A 199 16.32 11.20 -13.30
CA ASN A 199 15.80 10.97 -14.66
C ASN A 199 14.43 10.28 -14.71
N PHE A 200 13.56 10.55 -13.75
CA PHE A 200 12.17 10.15 -13.82
C PHE A 200 11.26 11.32 -14.22
N GLU A 201 10.18 11.00 -14.90
CA GLU A 201 9.03 11.86 -15.17
C GLU A 201 7.90 11.46 -14.22
N ILE A 202 7.32 12.43 -13.51
CA ILE A 202 6.17 12.19 -12.63
C ILE A 202 4.89 12.09 -13.48
N LEU A 203 4.22 10.95 -13.43
CA LEU A 203 2.95 10.72 -14.12
C LEU A 203 1.73 10.92 -13.22
N LEU A 204 1.83 10.49 -11.95
CA LEU A 204 0.74 10.60 -10.99
C LEU A 204 1.30 10.78 -9.58
N ILE A 205 0.70 11.69 -8.83
CA ILE A 205 0.81 11.75 -7.37
C ILE A 205 -0.61 11.66 -6.83
N ASP A 206 -0.90 10.68 -5.98
CA ASP A 206 -2.23 10.47 -5.44
C ASP A 206 -2.19 9.89 -4.02
N GLY A 207 -3.30 10.03 -3.29
CA GLY A 207 -3.51 9.42 -2.00
C GLY A 207 -4.39 8.18 -2.09
N PHE A 208 -4.16 7.18 -1.24
CA PHE A 208 -4.99 5.98 -1.13
C PHE A 208 -5.00 5.43 0.30
N GLN A 209 -5.88 4.46 0.57
CA GLN A 209 -6.17 3.98 1.91
C GLN A 209 -6.82 5.07 2.79
N ILE A 210 -7.88 5.69 2.28
CA ILE A 210 -8.71 6.63 3.02
C ILE A 210 -9.60 5.86 4.01
N LEU A 211 -10.19 4.76 3.54
CA LEU A 211 -11.07 3.91 4.32
C LEU A 211 -10.23 2.83 5.01
N LEU A 212 -9.67 3.13 6.17
CA LEU A 212 -9.01 2.11 6.99
C LEU A 212 -10.05 1.27 7.72
N SER A 213 -9.80 -0.04 7.80
CA SER A 213 -10.72 -1.03 8.36
C SER A 213 -11.02 -0.88 9.86
N GLU A 214 -10.29 -0.02 10.55
CA GLU A 214 -10.38 0.08 11.99
C GLU A 214 -10.99 1.43 12.36
N GLY A 215 -12.32 1.45 12.54
CA GLY A 215 -13.09 2.61 12.97
C GLY A 215 -12.55 3.27 14.25
N GLN A 216 -11.79 2.51 15.03
CA GLN A 216 -11.08 2.99 16.22
C GLN A 216 -10.14 4.18 15.92
N PHE A 217 -9.49 4.25 14.76
CA PHE A 217 -8.64 5.38 14.39
C PHE A 217 -9.42 6.68 14.25
N TRP A 218 -10.64 6.59 13.79
CA TRP A 218 -11.52 7.72 13.59
C TRP A 218 -12.02 8.28 14.91
N ASN A 219 -12.36 7.42 15.88
CA ASN A 219 -12.87 7.81 17.18
C ASN A 219 -11.79 8.42 18.08
N GLU A 220 -10.58 7.89 18.07
CA GLU A 220 -9.49 8.37 18.93
C GLU A 220 -8.91 9.73 18.49
N GLY A 221 -9.02 10.08 17.21
CA GLY A 221 -8.56 11.34 16.67
C GLY A 221 -9.52 12.51 16.84
N GLN A 222 -10.70 12.32 17.45
CA GLN A 222 -11.84 13.25 17.39
C GLN A 222 -12.25 13.55 15.93
N LEU A 223 -12.03 12.60 15.04
CA LEU A 223 -12.32 12.73 13.62
C LEU A 223 -13.81 12.66 13.32
N ASP A 224 -14.61 12.18 14.25
CA ASP A 224 -16.08 12.20 14.19
C ASP A 224 -16.67 13.59 13.95
N LYS A 225 -15.93 14.65 14.32
CA LYS A 225 -16.31 16.05 14.11
C LYS A 225 -15.64 16.68 12.88
N ALA A 226 -14.74 15.97 12.23
CA ALA A 226 -14.00 16.50 11.09
C ALA A 226 -14.87 16.52 9.82
N GLU A 227 -14.68 17.54 9.00
CA GLU A 227 -15.42 17.70 7.73
C GLU A 227 -15.20 16.54 6.77
N ASN A 228 -13.99 15.95 6.77
CA ASN A 228 -13.65 14.79 5.97
C ASN A 228 -14.40 13.53 6.38
N VAL A 229 -14.60 13.29 7.69
CA VAL A 229 -15.42 12.15 8.16
C VAL A 229 -16.88 12.32 7.74
N ARG A 230 -17.41 13.55 7.82
CA ARG A 230 -18.74 13.87 7.31
C ARG A 230 -18.86 13.59 5.82
N ALA A 231 -17.89 14.01 5.00
CA ALA A 231 -17.86 13.76 3.56
C ALA A 231 -17.83 12.25 3.23
N ILE A 232 -17.05 11.47 3.98
CA ILE A 232 -17.01 10.00 3.82
C ILE A 232 -18.36 9.39 4.21
N LYS A 233 -18.94 9.83 5.32
CA LYS A 233 -20.24 9.37 5.80
C LYS A 233 -21.36 9.67 4.79
N GLU A 234 -21.39 10.87 4.23
CA GLU A 234 -22.32 11.29 3.18
C GLU A 234 -22.15 10.43 1.93
N ALA A 235 -20.90 10.22 1.46
CA ALA A 235 -20.63 9.37 0.30
C ALA A 235 -21.12 7.92 0.47
N PHE A 236 -21.04 7.36 1.68
CA PHE A 236 -21.65 6.08 1.99
C PHE A 236 -23.18 6.16 2.06
N SER A 237 -23.71 7.20 2.70
CA SER A 237 -25.18 7.34 2.88
C SER A 237 -25.91 7.44 1.56
N ASP A 238 -25.34 8.14 0.58
CA ASP A 238 -25.88 8.29 -0.77
C ASP A 238 -25.98 6.97 -1.54
N ARG A 239 -25.06 6.02 -1.26
CA ARG A 239 -24.99 4.72 -1.94
C ARG A 239 -25.53 3.57 -1.09
N ASN A 240 -25.32 3.64 0.21
CA ASN A 240 -25.76 2.62 1.18
C ASN A 240 -25.97 3.24 2.57
N SER A 241 -27.21 3.65 2.85
CA SER A 241 -27.58 4.31 4.10
C SER A 241 -27.29 3.47 5.36
N LYS A 242 -27.30 2.13 5.26
CA LYS A 242 -26.96 1.24 6.38
C LYS A 242 -25.50 1.43 6.80
N ILE A 243 -24.59 1.56 5.85
CA ILE A 243 -23.16 1.81 6.11
C ILE A 243 -22.99 3.26 6.57
N GLY A 244 -23.55 4.23 5.84
CA GLY A 244 -23.40 5.65 6.17
C GLY A 244 -23.90 5.99 7.57
N ASN A 245 -25.02 5.42 8.03
CA ASN A 245 -25.56 5.65 9.36
C ASN A 245 -24.68 5.07 10.48
N LYS A 246 -23.86 4.07 10.19
CA LYS A 246 -22.97 3.41 11.15
C LYS A 246 -21.52 3.85 11.05
N PHE A 247 -21.12 4.57 9.99
CA PHE A 247 -19.75 5.05 9.85
C PHE A 247 -19.44 6.12 10.93
N PRO A 248 -18.29 6.09 11.62
CA PRO A 248 -17.12 5.23 11.36
C PRO A 248 -17.13 3.84 12.04
N ASP A 249 -18.16 3.50 12.80
CA ASP A 249 -18.21 2.25 13.60
C ASP A 249 -18.64 1.02 12.77
N TYR A 250 -18.81 1.18 11.46
CA TYR A 250 -19.17 0.08 10.58
C TYR A 250 -18.00 -0.87 10.35
N ASN A 251 -18.23 -2.15 10.62
CA ASN A 251 -17.26 -3.20 10.32
C ASN A 251 -17.42 -3.67 8.87
N PHE A 252 -16.57 -3.19 7.98
CA PHE A 252 -16.58 -3.52 6.56
C PHE A 252 -16.38 -5.02 6.31
N GLN A 253 -17.14 -5.54 5.35
CA GLN A 253 -17.14 -6.94 4.97
C GLN A 253 -16.65 -7.12 3.53
N TYR A 254 -16.39 -8.36 3.14
CA TYR A 254 -16.03 -8.70 1.77
C TYR A 254 -16.97 -8.10 0.72
N ASN A 255 -18.28 -8.15 0.95
CA ASN A 255 -19.29 -7.63 0.01
C ASN A 255 -19.27 -6.09 -0.13
N ASP A 256 -18.57 -5.38 0.74
CA ASP A 256 -18.49 -3.92 0.71
C ASP A 256 -17.30 -3.43 -0.13
N ILE A 257 -16.39 -4.32 -0.56
CA ILE A 257 -15.13 -3.97 -1.24
C ILE A 257 -15.36 -3.13 -2.49
N GLU A 258 -16.31 -3.50 -3.34
CA GLU A 258 -16.60 -2.77 -4.58
C GLU A 258 -17.12 -1.36 -4.26
N LEU A 259 -18.08 -1.25 -3.35
CA LEU A 259 -18.63 0.03 -2.91
C LEU A 259 -17.54 0.93 -2.30
N MET A 260 -16.68 0.37 -1.44
CA MET A 260 -15.58 1.10 -0.84
C MET A 260 -14.58 1.60 -1.89
N ALA A 261 -14.24 0.74 -2.86
CA ALA A 261 -13.32 1.09 -3.94
C ALA A 261 -13.89 2.19 -4.85
N GLU A 262 -15.18 2.16 -5.16
CA GLU A 262 -15.86 3.21 -5.92
C GLU A 262 -15.87 4.54 -5.15
N ILE A 263 -16.22 4.53 -3.88
CA ILE A 263 -16.24 5.73 -3.04
C ILE A 263 -14.83 6.35 -2.96
N GLU A 264 -13.79 5.53 -2.69
CA GLU A 264 -12.42 6.01 -2.64
C GLU A 264 -11.94 6.52 -4.01
N TYR A 265 -12.38 5.88 -5.10
CA TYR A 265 -12.09 6.32 -6.46
C TYR A 265 -12.72 7.67 -6.80
N ASP A 266 -13.92 7.94 -6.35
CA ASP A 266 -14.71 9.13 -6.72
C ASP A 266 -14.31 10.41 -5.96
N PHE A 267 -13.65 10.30 -4.81
CA PHE A 267 -13.13 11.48 -4.14
C PHE A 267 -12.15 12.25 -5.05
N SER A 268 -12.15 13.59 -4.92
CA SER A 268 -11.17 14.41 -5.64
C SER A 268 -9.73 14.06 -5.23
N GLN A 269 -8.78 14.26 -6.12
CA GLN A 269 -7.37 14.03 -5.84
C GLN A 269 -6.92 14.83 -4.59
N LYS A 270 -7.34 16.10 -4.47
CA LYS A 270 -7.05 16.92 -3.31
C LYS A 270 -7.55 16.25 -2.03
N PHE A 271 -8.81 15.77 -2.01
CA PHE A 271 -9.38 15.10 -0.84
C PHE A 271 -8.56 13.85 -0.47
N ARG A 272 -8.16 13.06 -1.47
CA ARG A 272 -7.36 11.85 -1.25
C ARG A 272 -5.98 12.18 -0.69
N LEU A 273 -5.28 13.18 -1.22
CA LEU A 273 -3.97 13.61 -0.72
C LEU A 273 -4.05 14.14 0.73
N ASP A 274 -5.11 14.84 1.07
CA ASP A 274 -5.31 15.40 2.42
C ASP A 274 -5.70 14.33 3.46
N ASN A 275 -6.32 13.21 3.02
CA ASN A 275 -7.01 12.28 3.93
C ASN A 275 -6.55 10.82 3.80
N SER A 276 -5.57 10.50 2.97
CA SER A 276 -5.09 9.13 2.80
C SER A 276 -4.08 8.71 3.86
N PHE A 277 -3.98 7.42 4.12
CA PHE A 277 -2.91 6.85 4.94
C PHE A 277 -1.58 6.80 4.19
N MET A 278 -1.63 6.56 2.87
CA MET A 278 -0.47 6.48 2.00
C MET A 278 -0.57 7.47 0.85
N ASN A 279 0.56 8.05 0.48
CA ASN A 279 0.76 8.74 -0.78
C ASN A 279 1.46 7.82 -1.77
N LEU A 280 1.04 7.86 -3.03
CA LEU A 280 1.62 7.12 -4.13
C LEU A 280 2.18 8.08 -5.17
N VAL A 281 3.38 7.80 -5.64
CA VAL A 281 4.04 8.49 -6.76
C VAL A 281 4.33 7.47 -7.85
N LEU A 282 3.66 7.61 -8.99
CA LEU A 282 3.93 6.85 -10.21
C LEU A 282 4.82 7.67 -11.12
N VAL A 283 5.90 7.06 -11.57
CA VAL A 283 6.87 7.70 -12.46
C VAL A 283 7.17 6.84 -13.68
N LYS A 284 7.55 7.51 -14.76
CA LYS A 284 8.10 6.91 -15.98
C LYS A 284 9.59 7.22 -16.06
N LYS A 285 10.35 6.23 -16.48
CA LYS A 285 11.77 6.41 -16.82
C LYS A 285 11.87 7.29 -18.06
N LYS A 286 12.64 8.38 -18.01
CA LYS A 286 12.91 9.19 -19.20
C LYS A 286 13.81 8.39 -20.15
N GLU A 287 13.47 8.41 -21.42
CA GLU A 287 14.34 7.92 -22.48
C GLU A 287 15.51 8.89 -22.63
N ASN A 288 16.74 8.36 -22.65
CA ASN A 288 17.94 9.16 -22.89
C ASN A 288 18.04 9.53 -24.37
#